data_97b57f6b808dfa3b67021bf1d035805d
#
_entry.id   97b57f6b808dfa3b67021bf1d035805d
#
_cell.length_a   1.000
_cell.length_b   1.000
_cell.length_c   1.000
_cell.angle_alpha   90.00
_cell.angle_beta   90.00
_cell.angle_gamma   90.00
#
_symmetry.space_group_name_H-M   'P 1'
#
loop_
_entity.id
_entity.type
_entity.pdbx_description
1 polymer ?
#
loop_
_entity_poly.entity_id
_entity_poly.type
_entity_poly.pdbx_seq_one_letter_code
_entity_poly.pdbx_strand_id
1 'polypeptide(L)'
;PGAAEREVVLYPDVYTNYISTARGKAAVRALEALDVHVTVPSVGESGRAPLSQGMVSTADAKASRVYGALAEHVDAGRDVVVIEPSDLAMFDREYERLLPEQSHQRLAENSYEILEYVYGLLENGADPDALATGDEPLAYHSHCQQRTLGLESHTVAVLERLGHDVVTSDAECCGMAGSFGYKREYYDLSMDVGDE
;
A
#
# COMPACT_ATOMS: atom_id res chain seq x y z
N PRO A 1 27.58 -18.01 1.73
CA PRO A 1 26.87 -17.46 0.60
C PRO A 1 25.77 -16.57 1.17
N GLY A 2 25.97 -15.25 1.08
CA GLY A 2 25.00 -14.29 1.58
C GLY A 2 23.67 -14.50 0.88
N ALA A 3 22.56 -14.35 1.60
CA ALA A 3 21.26 -14.19 0.99
C ALA A 3 21.39 -13.11 -0.09
N ALA A 4 20.87 -13.37 -1.28
CA ALA A 4 20.81 -12.34 -2.30
C ALA A 4 20.08 -11.15 -1.68
N GLU A 5 20.72 -9.99 -1.64
CA GLU A 5 20.09 -8.77 -1.16
C GLU A 5 18.81 -8.57 -1.97
N ARG A 6 17.67 -8.62 -1.31
CA ARG A 6 16.39 -8.32 -1.94
C ARG A 6 16.34 -6.82 -2.18
N GLU A 7 16.01 -6.44 -3.39
CA GLU A 7 15.84 -5.04 -3.76
C GLU A 7 14.38 -4.76 -4.07
N VAL A 8 13.85 -3.69 -3.51
CA VAL A 8 12.47 -3.24 -3.80
C VAL A 8 12.43 -1.76 -4.14
N VAL A 9 11.34 -1.38 -4.77
CA VAL A 9 10.95 0.01 -4.98
C VAL A 9 9.78 0.32 -4.08
N LEU A 10 9.93 1.27 -3.15
CA LEU A 10 8.82 1.77 -2.38
C LEU A 10 8.12 2.89 -3.17
N TYR A 11 6.88 2.67 -3.57
CA TYR A 11 6.08 3.69 -4.25
C TYR A 11 5.68 4.80 -3.27
N PRO A 12 6.13 6.05 -3.49
CA PRO A 12 5.84 7.17 -2.59
C PRO A 12 4.47 7.79 -2.94
N ASP A 13 3.40 7.25 -2.37
CA ASP A 13 2.07 7.81 -2.52
C ASP A 13 1.95 9.25 -1.99
N VAL A 14 0.88 9.95 -2.35
CA VAL A 14 0.69 11.37 -2.01
C VAL A 14 0.66 11.60 -0.50
N TYR A 15 0.00 10.74 0.26
CA TYR A 15 -0.09 10.88 1.72
C TYR A 15 1.27 10.65 2.38
N THR A 16 1.94 9.59 1.99
CA THR A 16 3.26 9.22 2.50
C THR A 16 4.33 10.25 2.14
N ASN A 17 4.24 10.83 0.94
CA ASN A 17 5.26 11.77 0.47
C ASN A 17 5.09 13.19 1.02
N TYR A 18 3.84 13.64 1.28
CA TYR A 18 3.58 15.05 1.60
C TYR A 18 2.90 15.29 2.96
N ILE A 19 2.15 14.31 3.50
CA ILE A 19 1.32 14.51 4.69
C ILE A 19 1.86 13.69 5.87
N SER A 20 2.08 12.39 5.67
CA SER A 20 2.50 11.44 6.69
C SER A 20 3.88 10.86 6.39
N THR A 21 4.88 11.71 6.18
CA THR A 21 6.23 11.28 5.79
C THR A 21 6.90 10.36 6.81
N ALA A 22 6.48 10.43 8.09
CA ALA A 22 6.92 9.51 9.12
C ALA A 22 6.56 8.05 8.81
N ARG A 23 5.39 7.80 8.19
CA ARG A 23 4.94 6.47 7.75
C ARG A 23 5.87 5.88 6.69
N GLY A 24 6.20 6.66 5.64
CA GLY A 24 7.13 6.22 4.61
C GLY A 24 8.52 5.91 5.16
N LYS A 25 9.02 6.76 6.05
CA LYS A 25 10.31 6.51 6.73
C LYS A 25 10.28 5.27 7.63
N ALA A 26 9.14 4.98 8.27
CA ALA A 26 8.96 3.75 9.05
C ALA A 26 8.94 2.52 8.14
N ALA A 27 8.25 2.60 7.01
CA ALA A 27 8.23 1.54 6.01
C ALA A 27 9.63 1.19 5.49
N VAL A 28 10.42 2.21 5.11
CA VAL A 28 11.82 2.00 4.70
C VAL A 28 12.61 1.30 5.79
N ARG A 29 12.55 1.82 7.04
CA ARG A 29 13.29 1.22 8.15
C ARG A 29 12.87 -0.23 8.45
N ALA A 30 11.58 -0.54 8.35
CA ALA A 30 11.07 -1.89 8.57
C ALA A 30 11.58 -2.86 7.50
N LEU A 31 11.54 -2.47 6.23
CA LEU A 31 12.05 -3.29 5.14
C LEU A 31 13.57 -3.46 5.24
N GLU A 32 14.33 -2.40 5.52
CA GLU A 32 15.79 -2.46 5.69
C GLU A 32 16.18 -3.31 6.90
N ALA A 33 15.41 -3.29 7.99
CA ALA A 33 15.63 -4.16 9.15
C ALA A 33 15.45 -5.66 8.82
N LEU A 34 14.68 -5.96 7.77
CA LEU A 34 14.46 -7.32 7.24
C LEU A 34 15.42 -7.65 6.06
N ASP A 35 16.56 -6.96 5.97
CA ASP A 35 17.59 -7.15 4.93
C ASP A 35 17.07 -6.90 3.50
N VAL A 36 16.16 -5.95 3.32
CA VAL A 36 15.66 -5.52 2.01
C VAL A 36 16.24 -4.15 1.65
N HIS A 37 16.91 -4.05 0.52
CA HIS A 37 17.37 -2.76 0.01
C HIS A 37 16.23 -1.98 -0.65
N VAL A 38 15.95 -0.76 -0.14
CA VAL A 38 14.79 0.04 -0.57
C VAL A 38 15.22 1.22 -1.43
N THR A 39 14.68 1.30 -2.64
CA THR A 39 14.77 2.49 -3.50
C THR A 39 13.46 3.25 -3.49
N VAL A 40 13.50 4.56 -3.29
CA VAL A 40 12.32 5.44 -3.37
C VAL A 40 12.46 6.33 -4.61
N PRO A 41 11.80 6.00 -5.72
CA PRO A 41 11.93 6.74 -6.97
C PRO A 41 11.11 8.03 -6.94
N SER A 42 11.48 8.97 -7.81
CA SER A 42 10.66 10.15 -8.07
C SER A 42 9.54 9.80 -9.07
N VAL A 43 8.39 9.40 -8.56
CA VAL A 43 7.19 9.10 -9.35
C VAL A 43 6.07 10.09 -9.02
N GLY A 44 5.13 10.24 -9.95
CA GLY A 44 3.90 10.99 -9.71
C GLY A 44 2.85 10.18 -8.97
N GLU A 45 1.70 10.81 -8.72
CA GLU A 45 0.52 10.15 -8.16
C GLU A 45 -0.07 9.12 -9.14
N SER A 46 -0.72 8.08 -8.61
CA SER A 46 -1.26 6.96 -9.38
C SER A 46 -2.38 7.32 -10.37
N GLY A 47 -3.02 8.46 -10.20
CA GLY A 47 -4.23 8.83 -10.93
C GLY A 47 -5.52 8.40 -10.24
N ARG A 48 -5.47 7.87 -9.02
CA ARG A 48 -6.65 7.47 -8.25
C ARG A 48 -7.65 8.61 -8.06
N ALA A 49 -7.17 9.78 -7.63
CA ALA A 49 -8.03 10.92 -7.38
C ALA A 49 -8.76 11.42 -8.65
N PRO A 50 -8.09 11.70 -9.77
CA PRO A 50 -8.79 12.09 -10.99
C PRO A 50 -9.71 10.99 -11.53
N LEU A 51 -9.34 9.70 -11.43
CA LEU A 51 -10.20 8.61 -11.88
C LEU A 51 -11.52 8.58 -11.10
N SER A 52 -11.48 8.75 -9.78
CA SER A 52 -12.67 8.78 -8.92
C SER A 52 -13.61 9.94 -9.23
N GLN A 53 -13.14 10.96 -9.93
CA GLN A 53 -13.93 12.12 -10.38
C GLN A 53 -14.33 12.01 -11.87
N GLY A 54 -14.10 10.86 -12.51
CA GLY A 54 -14.40 10.65 -13.93
C GLY A 54 -13.45 11.34 -14.91
N MET A 55 -12.31 11.85 -14.43
CA MET A 55 -11.30 12.52 -15.26
C MET A 55 -10.37 11.46 -15.90
N VAL A 56 -10.94 10.59 -16.74
CA VAL A 56 -10.28 9.40 -17.29
C VAL A 56 -9.01 9.73 -18.04
N SER A 57 -9.02 10.74 -18.92
CA SER A 57 -7.81 11.14 -19.70
C SER A 57 -6.68 11.63 -18.79
N THR A 58 -7.00 12.27 -17.66
CA THR A 58 -6.00 12.68 -16.68
C THR A 58 -5.44 11.47 -15.94
N ALA A 59 -6.28 10.52 -15.57
CA ALA A 59 -5.87 9.27 -14.94
C ALA A 59 -4.96 8.45 -15.87
N ASP A 60 -5.31 8.32 -17.14
CA ASP A 60 -4.53 7.64 -18.17
C ASP A 60 -3.11 8.25 -18.32
N ALA A 61 -3.02 9.58 -18.44
CA ALA A 61 -1.73 10.26 -18.52
C ALA A 61 -0.87 10.05 -17.27
N LYS A 62 -1.49 9.96 -16.07
CA LYS A 62 -0.79 9.67 -14.81
C LYS A 62 -0.36 8.21 -14.74
N ALA A 63 -1.22 7.26 -15.09
CA ALA A 63 -0.90 5.85 -15.14
C ALA A 63 0.30 5.56 -16.05
N SER A 64 0.30 6.14 -17.26
CA SER A 64 1.41 6.02 -18.22
C SER A 64 2.72 6.57 -17.65
N ARG A 65 2.67 7.68 -16.91
CA ARG A 65 3.85 8.29 -16.29
C ARG A 65 4.38 7.43 -15.14
N VAL A 66 3.50 6.93 -14.27
CA VAL A 66 3.87 6.05 -13.16
C VAL A 66 4.49 4.77 -13.69
N TYR A 67 3.85 4.12 -14.67
CA TYR A 67 4.41 2.93 -15.29
C TYR A 67 5.78 3.19 -15.90
N GLY A 68 5.93 4.28 -16.66
CA GLY A 68 7.23 4.66 -17.26
C GLY A 68 8.34 4.88 -16.24
N ALA A 69 8.01 5.36 -15.03
CA ALA A 69 8.99 5.53 -13.96
C ALA A 69 9.33 4.23 -13.23
N LEU A 70 8.40 3.25 -13.17
CA LEU A 70 8.58 1.98 -12.46
C LEU A 70 9.08 0.85 -13.35
N ALA A 71 8.87 0.94 -14.67
CA ALA A 71 9.13 -0.15 -15.62
C ALA A 71 10.59 -0.66 -15.55
N GLU A 72 11.59 0.24 -15.51
CA GLU A 72 12.99 -0.16 -15.44
C GLU A 72 13.33 -0.91 -14.14
N HIS A 73 12.65 -0.57 -13.05
CA HIS A 73 12.83 -1.28 -11.78
C HIS A 73 12.24 -2.68 -11.83
N VAL A 74 11.02 -2.81 -12.35
CA VAL A 74 10.35 -4.11 -12.51
C VAL A 74 11.11 -4.99 -13.50
N ASP A 75 11.63 -4.40 -14.60
CA ASP A 75 12.47 -5.09 -15.57
C ASP A 75 13.79 -5.61 -14.97
N ALA A 76 14.29 -4.92 -13.96
CA ALA A 76 15.47 -5.33 -13.19
C ALA A 76 15.14 -6.39 -12.10
N GLY A 77 13.89 -6.85 -12.00
CA GLY A 77 13.44 -7.87 -11.03
C GLY A 77 13.17 -7.31 -9.63
N ARG A 78 12.91 -6.01 -9.50
CA ARG A 78 12.54 -5.38 -8.24
C ARG A 78 11.02 -5.35 -8.09
N ASP A 79 10.55 -5.78 -6.94
CA ASP A 79 9.15 -5.65 -6.56
C ASP A 79 8.81 -4.19 -6.19
N VAL A 80 7.58 -3.81 -6.44
CA VAL A 80 7.02 -2.50 -6.08
C VAL A 80 6.20 -2.64 -4.81
N VAL A 81 6.65 -2.05 -3.72
CA VAL A 81 5.95 -2.06 -2.43
C VAL A 81 5.14 -0.78 -2.30
N VAL A 82 3.87 -0.92 -1.96
CA VAL A 82 2.88 0.16 -1.88
C VAL A 82 2.31 0.24 -0.47
N ILE A 83 2.31 1.46 0.12
CA ILE A 83 1.77 1.67 1.48
C ILE A 83 0.27 1.96 1.44
N GLU A 84 -0.19 2.70 0.44
CA GLU A 84 -1.59 3.11 0.30
C GLU A 84 -2.38 2.07 -0.53
N PRO A 85 -3.29 1.29 0.08
CA PRO A 85 -4.03 0.24 -0.63
C PRO A 85 -4.86 0.75 -1.81
N SER A 86 -5.26 2.02 -1.80
CA SER A 86 -5.98 2.62 -2.94
C SER A 86 -5.10 2.74 -4.19
N ASP A 87 -3.80 2.97 -4.01
CA ASP A 87 -2.85 3.04 -5.12
C ASP A 87 -2.48 1.64 -5.60
N LEU A 88 -2.37 0.67 -4.70
CA LEU A 88 -2.21 -0.74 -5.11
C LEU A 88 -3.41 -1.22 -5.93
N ALA A 89 -4.64 -0.89 -5.51
CA ALA A 89 -5.84 -1.21 -6.29
C ALA A 89 -5.81 -0.58 -7.68
N MET A 90 -5.25 0.64 -7.83
CA MET A 90 -5.02 1.23 -9.16
C MET A 90 -4.10 0.35 -10.01
N PHE A 91 -2.97 -0.12 -9.46
CA PHE A 91 -2.00 -0.95 -10.18
C PHE A 91 -2.56 -2.32 -10.54
N ASP A 92 -3.31 -2.94 -9.60
CA ASP A 92 -3.87 -4.27 -9.76
C ASP A 92 -5.08 -4.32 -10.73
N ARG A 93 -5.96 -3.32 -10.68
CA ARG A 93 -7.27 -3.38 -11.35
C ARG A 93 -7.52 -2.29 -12.37
N GLU A 94 -7.44 -1.01 -11.95
CA GLU A 94 -7.85 0.09 -12.81
C GLU A 94 -6.90 0.32 -13.97
N TYR A 95 -5.61 0.05 -13.79
CA TYR A 95 -4.60 0.17 -14.86
C TYR A 95 -4.81 -0.83 -16.00
N GLU A 96 -5.58 -1.91 -15.80
CA GLU A 96 -6.01 -2.80 -16.88
C GLU A 96 -6.68 -2.03 -18.02
N ARG A 97 -7.38 -0.94 -17.70
CA ARG A 97 -8.11 -0.11 -18.67
C ARG A 97 -7.38 1.15 -19.09
N LEU A 98 -6.27 1.45 -18.46
CA LEU A 98 -5.48 2.69 -18.65
C LEU A 98 -4.13 2.42 -19.30
N LEU A 99 -3.64 1.20 -19.30
CA LEU A 99 -2.34 0.82 -19.85
C LEU A 99 -2.48 -0.30 -20.89
N PRO A 100 -1.47 -0.46 -21.77
CA PRO A 100 -1.38 -1.70 -22.57
C PRO A 100 -1.33 -2.93 -21.67
N GLU A 101 -2.01 -4.01 -22.11
CA GLU A 101 -2.16 -5.24 -21.32
C GLU A 101 -0.86 -5.76 -20.69
N GLN A 102 0.21 -5.86 -21.49
CA GLN A 102 1.51 -6.33 -21.00
C GLN A 102 2.11 -5.40 -19.93
N SER A 103 1.90 -4.10 -20.07
CA SER A 103 2.38 -3.10 -19.10
C SER A 103 1.64 -3.20 -17.78
N HIS A 104 0.31 -3.38 -17.84
CA HIS A 104 -0.51 -3.58 -16.67
C HIS A 104 -0.13 -4.89 -15.95
N GLN A 105 -0.16 -6.02 -16.64
CA GLN A 105 0.16 -7.33 -16.06
C GLN A 105 1.52 -7.31 -15.36
N ARG A 106 2.53 -6.74 -16.04
CA ARG A 106 3.88 -6.64 -15.48
C ARG A 106 3.95 -5.82 -14.20
N LEU A 107 3.24 -4.69 -14.11
CA LEU A 107 3.22 -3.89 -12.90
C LEU A 107 2.41 -4.59 -11.81
N ALA A 108 1.22 -5.10 -12.12
CA ALA A 108 0.33 -5.75 -11.17
C ALA A 108 0.98 -6.98 -10.51
N GLU A 109 1.58 -7.88 -11.31
CA GLU A 109 2.22 -9.11 -10.82
C GLU A 109 3.45 -8.85 -9.93
N ASN A 110 4.03 -7.65 -9.97
CA ASN A 110 5.20 -7.27 -9.18
C ASN A 110 4.92 -6.15 -8.18
N SER A 111 3.63 -5.90 -7.85
CA SER A 111 3.24 -4.89 -6.88
C SER A 111 2.56 -5.53 -5.68
N TYR A 112 2.96 -5.13 -4.47
CA TYR A 112 2.52 -5.72 -3.21
C TYR A 112 2.17 -4.62 -2.21
N GLU A 113 1.17 -4.86 -1.38
CA GLU A 113 0.94 -4.07 -0.17
C GLU A 113 2.07 -4.33 0.82
N ILE A 114 2.45 -3.32 1.58
CA ILE A 114 3.63 -3.40 2.45
C ILE A 114 3.55 -4.53 3.48
N LEU A 115 2.41 -4.77 4.13
CA LEU A 115 2.29 -5.84 5.13
C LEU A 115 2.11 -7.21 4.48
N GLU A 116 1.54 -7.29 3.29
CA GLU A 116 1.60 -8.48 2.45
C GLU A 116 3.05 -8.85 2.13
N TYR A 117 3.86 -7.86 1.73
CA TYR A 117 5.28 -8.07 1.44
C TYR A 117 6.06 -8.50 2.67
N VAL A 118 5.87 -7.83 3.81
CA VAL A 118 6.47 -8.20 5.10
C VAL A 118 6.03 -9.60 5.53
N TYR A 119 4.75 -9.95 5.37
CA TYR A 119 4.27 -11.31 5.62
C TYR A 119 5.06 -12.34 4.80
N GLY A 120 5.20 -12.09 3.50
CA GLY A 120 5.99 -12.95 2.61
C GLY A 120 7.46 -13.08 3.05
N LEU A 121 8.09 -12.00 3.53
CA LEU A 121 9.45 -12.05 4.07
C LEU A 121 9.54 -12.95 5.31
N LEU A 122 8.63 -12.79 6.26
CA LEU A 122 8.58 -13.58 7.49
C LEU A 122 8.31 -15.07 7.21
N GLU A 123 7.42 -15.39 6.26
CA GLU A 123 7.20 -16.78 5.81
C GLU A 123 8.43 -17.39 5.16
N ASN A 124 9.30 -16.59 4.57
CA ASN A 124 10.53 -17.02 3.93
C ASN A 124 11.78 -16.90 4.84
N GLY A 125 11.57 -16.76 6.16
CA GLY A 125 12.61 -16.89 7.17
C GLY A 125 13.29 -15.59 7.58
N ALA A 126 12.72 -14.43 7.26
CA ALA A 126 13.16 -13.17 7.86
C ALA A 126 12.86 -13.19 9.36
N ASP A 127 13.75 -12.56 10.14
CA ASP A 127 13.65 -12.56 11.59
C ASP A 127 12.63 -11.52 12.10
N PRO A 128 11.51 -11.92 12.71
CA PRO A 128 10.55 -10.96 13.27
C PRO A 128 11.14 -10.11 14.39
N ASP A 129 12.16 -10.60 15.12
CA ASP A 129 12.82 -9.85 16.19
C ASP A 129 13.63 -8.65 15.67
N ALA A 130 13.85 -8.56 14.36
CA ALA A 130 14.43 -7.38 13.71
C ALA A 130 13.45 -6.19 13.68
N LEU A 131 12.16 -6.44 13.86
CA LEU A 131 11.12 -5.42 13.94
C LEU A 131 10.78 -5.10 15.41
N ALA A 132 10.20 -3.91 15.63
CA ALA A 132 9.71 -3.57 16.96
C ALA A 132 8.55 -4.49 17.34
N THR A 133 8.67 -5.16 18.46
CA THR A 133 7.64 -6.02 19.05
C THR A 133 6.88 -5.28 20.16
N GLY A 134 5.66 -5.70 20.45
CA GLY A 134 4.85 -5.14 21.51
C GLY A 134 3.82 -6.15 22.00
N ASP A 135 3.38 -6.00 23.24
CA ASP A 135 2.37 -6.83 23.90
C ASP A 135 1.05 -6.08 24.13
N GLU A 136 0.97 -4.83 23.64
CA GLU A 136 -0.26 -4.06 23.76
C GLU A 136 -1.33 -4.53 22.77
N PRO A 137 -2.60 -4.60 23.18
CA PRO A 137 -3.70 -4.94 22.28
C PRO A 137 -3.89 -3.84 21.24
N LEU A 138 -4.10 -4.25 20.01
CA LEU A 138 -4.32 -3.36 18.87
C LEU A 138 -5.73 -3.52 18.31
N ALA A 139 -6.46 -2.42 18.18
CA ALA A 139 -7.68 -2.39 17.39
C ALA A 139 -7.32 -2.15 15.93
N TYR A 140 -7.70 -3.08 15.06
CA TYR A 140 -7.47 -3.00 13.62
C TYR A 140 -8.78 -2.82 12.86
N HIS A 141 -8.87 -1.71 12.13
CA HIS A 141 -9.91 -1.48 11.13
C HIS A 141 -9.27 -1.50 9.75
N SER A 142 -9.66 -2.48 8.92
CA SER A 142 -9.05 -2.64 7.60
C SER A 142 -9.45 -1.53 6.63
N HIS A 143 -8.48 -1.09 5.84
CA HIS A 143 -8.75 -0.14 4.77
C HIS A 143 -9.65 -0.77 3.70
N CYS A 144 -10.65 -0.02 3.18
CA CYS A 144 -11.64 -0.54 2.22
C CYS A 144 -10.99 -1.23 1.01
N GLN A 145 -9.94 -0.64 0.42
CA GLN A 145 -9.25 -1.24 -0.72
C GLN A 145 -8.40 -2.45 -0.31
N GLN A 146 -7.83 -2.46 0.88
CA GLN A 146 -7.13 -3.64 1.40
C GLN A 146 -8.09 -4.82 1.54
N ARG A 147 -9.30 -4.57 2.06
CA ARG A 147 -10.39 -5.56 2.13
C ARG A 147 -10.80 -6.04 0.73
N THR A 148 -10.99 -5.12 -0.20
CA THR A 148 -11.35 -5.44 -1.59
C THR A 148 -10.28 -6.30 -2.29
N LEU A 149 -9.00 -6.11 -1.93
CA LEU A 149 -7.87 -6.91 -2.43
C LEU A 149 -7.66 -8.23 -1.65
N GLY A 150 -8.38 -8.45 -0.54
CA GLY A 150 -8.27 -9.66 0.28
C GLY A 150 -7.00 -9.72 1.14
N LEU A 151 -6.41 -8.57 1.48
CA LEU A 151 -5.09 -8.47 2.12
C LEU A 151 -5.13 -8.30 3.65
N GLU A 152 -6.32 -8.23 4.26
CA GLU A 152 -6.50 -8.01 5.71
C GLU A 152 -5.78 -9.04 6.57
N SER A 153 -5.85 -10.31 6.16
CA SER A 153 -5.26 -11.43 6.88
C SER A 153 -3.73 -11.31 7.01
N HIS A 154 -3.06 -10.74 6.02
CA HIS A 154 -1.62 -10.52 6.06
C HIS A 154 -1.25 -9.50 7.15
N THR A 155 -2.02 -8.42 7.27
CA THR A 155 -1.84 -7.41 8.33
C THR A 155 -1.97 -8.03 9.72
N VAL A 156 -3.07 -8.77 9.95
CA VAL A 156 -3.31 -9.44 11.24
C VAL A 156 -2.18 -10.41 11.56
N ALA A 157 -1.82 -11.28 10.59
CA ALA A 157 -0.78 -12.27 10.79
C ALA A 157 0.60 -11.66 11.10
N VAL A 158 0.95 -10.53 10.47
CA VAL A 158 2.20 -9.81 10.77
C VAL A 158 2.16 -9.25 12.19
N LEU A 159 1.08 -8.56 12.56
CA LEU A 159 0.96 -7.95 13.90
C LEU A 159 0.97 -9.00 15.01
N GLU A 160 0.26 -10.12 14.84
CA GLU A 160 0.29 -11.24 15.79
C GLU A 160 1.69 -11.86 15.93
N ARG A 161 2.43 -11.99 14.82
CA ARG A 161 3.83 -12.44 14.85
C ARG A 161 4.76 -11.52 15.61
N LEU A 162 4.45 -10.21 15.61
CA LEU A 162 5.18 -9.20 16.38
C LEU A 162 4.73 -9.13 17.84
N GLY A 163 3.83 -10.04 18.28
CA GLY A 163 3.42 -10.20 19.67
C GLY A 163 2.18 -9.42 20.09
N HIS A 164 1.51 -8.74 19.16
CA HIS A 164 0.30 -7.98 19.46
C HIS A 164 -0.94 -8.86 19.52
N ASP A 165 -1.84 -8.57 20.47
CA ASP A 165 -3.21 -9.10 20.50
C ASP A 165 -4.08 -8.20 19.59
N VAL A 166 -4.54 -8.74 18.45
CA VAL A 166 -5.22 -7.96 17.43
C VAL A 166 -6.72 -8.18 17.49
N VAL A 167 -7.46 -7.10 17.79
CA VAL A 167 -8.92 -7.09 17.73
C VAL A 167 -9.35 -6.42 16.42
N THR A 168 -9.99 -7.18 15.53
CA THR A 168 -10.51 -6.67 14.28
C THR A 168 -11.86 -5.99 14.46
N SER A 169 -12.06 -4.86 13.78
CA SER A 169 -13.35 -4.16 13.75
C SER A 169 -14.31 -4.86 12.80
N ASP A 170 -15.56 -5.06 13.24
CA ASP A 170 -16.65 -5.54 12.38
C ASP A 170 -17.31 -4.42 11.57
N ALA A 171 -16.93 -3.15 11.79
CA ALA A 171 -17.42 -2.01 11.04
C ALA A 171 -17.00 -2.08 9.57
N GLU A 172 -17.95 -1.86 8.66
CA GLU A 172 -17.66 -1.91 7.23
C GLU A 172 -16.98 -0.65 6.70
N CYS A 173 -17.25 0.50 7.29
CA CYS A 173 -16.78 1.80 6.80
C CYS A 173 -16.41 2.73 7.96
N CYS A 174 -15.30 3.45 7.83
CA CYS A 174 -14.87 4.48 8.76
C CYS A 174 -15.49 5.87 8.48
N GLY A 175 -16.40 5.99 7.52
CA GLY A 175 -17.01 7.25 7.10
C GLY A 175 -16.15 8.13 6.21
N MET A 176 -14.85 7.89 6.12
CA MET A 176 -13.88 8.81 5.46
C MET A 176 -14.00 8.84 3.94
N ALA A 177 -14.16 7.67 3.27
CA ALA A 177 -14.26 7.50 1.82
C ALA A 177 -13.30 8.42 1.02
N GLY A 178 -12.01 8.27 1.23
CA GLY A 178 -10.97 9.13 0.68
C GLY A 178 -10.99 10.52 1.32
N SER A 179 -11.37 11.55 0.57
CA SER A 179 -11.49 12.92 1.08
C SER A 179 -12.94 13.35 1.43
N PHE A 180 -13.89 12.41 1.34
CA PHE A 180 -15.32 12.71 1.56
C PHE A 180 -15.57 13.32 2.93
N GLY A 181 -15.09 12.67 3.99
CA GLY A 181 -15.29 13.14 5.37
C GLY A 181 -14.58 14.45 5.73
N TYR A 182 -13.62 14.90 4.91
CA TYR A 182 -12.99 16.23 5.09
C TYR A 182 -13.81 17.37 4.52
N LYS A 183 -14.83 17.08 3.72
CA LYS A 183 -15.67 18.13 3.13
C LYS A 183 -16.74 18.55 4.13
N ARG A 184 -16.86 19.87 4.34
CA ARG A 184 -17.79 20.42 5.32
C ARG A 184 -19.24 19.96 5.11
N GLU A 185 -19.66 19.87 3.87
CA GLU A 185 -21.04 19.47 3.50
C GLU A 185 -21.33 17.99 3.77
N TYR A 186 -20.32 17.16 3.97
CA TYR A 186 -20.46 15.72 4.22
C TYR A 186 -19.94 15.29 5.59
N TYR A 187 -19.48 16.24 6.41
CA TYR A 187 -18.87 15.94 7.68
C TYR A 187 -19.81 15.17 8.62
N ASP A 188 -21.03 15.68 8.80
CA ASP A 188 -22.02 15.06 9.69
C ASP A 188 -22.35 13.63 9.22
N LEU A 189 -22.59 13.44 7.93
CA LEU A 189 -22.83 12.10 7.36
C LEU A 189 -21.60 11.17 7.52
N SER A 190 -20.40 11.71 7.38
CA SER A 190 -19.17 10.93 7.60
C SER A 190 -19.05 10.47 9.05
N MET A 191 -19.39 11.32 10.01
CA MET A 191 -19.40 10.99 11.43
C MET A 191 -20.48 9.94 11.74
N ASP A 192 -21.69 10.11 11.23
CA ASP A 192 -22.79 9.16 11.42
C ASP A 192 -22.44 7.74 10.94
N VAL A 193 -21.72 7.65 9.80
CA VAL A 193 -21.24 6.35 9.28
C VAL A 193 -20.10 5.78 10.12
N GLY A 194 -19.24 6.62 10.67
CA GLY A 194 -18.10 6.20 11.48
C GLY A 194 -18.46 5.80 12.91
N ASP A 195 -19.67 6.19 13.39
CA ASP A 195 -20.18 5.88 14.74
C ASP A 195 -20.89 4.50 14.81
N GLU A 196 -21.09 3.79 13.68
CA GLU A 196 -21.62 2.42 13.62
C GLU A 196 -20.57 1.38 14.04
#